data_031f6656d30eab381e36f011b2fda5b7
#
_entry.id   031f6656d30eab381e36f011b2fda5b7
#
_cell.length_a   1.000
_cell.length_b   1.000
_cell.length_c   1.000
_cell.angle_alpha   90.00
_cell.angle_beta   90.00
_cell.angle_gamma   90.00
#
_symmetry.space_group_name_H-M   'P 1'
#
loop_
_entity.id
_entity.type
_entity.pdbx_description
1 polymer ?
#
loop_
_entity_poly.entity_id
_entity_poly.type
_entity_poly.pdbx_seq_one_letter_code
_entity_poly.pdbx_strand_id
1 'polypeptide(L)'
;MIIIKHADDFNQWRQKESLSIGFVPTMGALHKGHLSLVKKSIAICNKTVVSIFLNPTQFGPNEDLKSYPKTIESDIHLLHCAGVDVLFLPDEKEMYSRVDNVQVPESPLFKKLEGKSRPHFFFGVTTIVAKLLNVINPSHAFFGKKDAQQLIIVKEMVQKMKYSIEVIPVETQRDVNGLALSSRNQYLNDNQQKKAALIFKGLLKIKKNIISGEKNCLVLKKIFVEFISKNKNFKIDYISIAEMKTLEELSEVSLKP
;
A
#
# COMPACT_ATOMS: atom_id res chain seq x y z
N MET A 1 17.22 -8.40 15.13
CA MET A 1 16.98 -7.88 13.74
C MET A 1 18.32 -7.55 13.09
N ILE A 2 18.57 -8.09 11.91
CA ILE A 2 19.76 -7.78 11.09
C ILE A 2 19.38 -6.60 10.17
N ILE A 3 20.30 -5.67 9.93
CA ILE A 3 20.10 -4.57 8.96
C ILE A 3 21.02 -4.81 7.77
N ILE A 4 20.45 -4.94 6.58
CA ILE A 4 21.18 -5.18 5.34
C ILE A 4 20.90 -4.02 4.37
N LYS A 5 21.95 -3.46 3.77
CA LYS A 5 21.84 -2.29 2.87
C LYS A 5 22.10 -2.64 1.39
N HIS A 6 22.84 -3.70 1.14
CA HIS A 6 23.23 -4.11 -0.21
C HIS A 6 22.55 -5.39 -0.63
N ALA A 7 22.15 -5.47 -1.90
CA ALA A 7 21.49 -6.63 -2.47
C ALA A 7 22.36 -7.89 -2.45
N ASP A 8 23.67 -7.73 -2.67
CA ASP A 8 24.61 -8.86 -2.62
C ASP A 8 24.71 -9.47 -1.22
N ASP A 9 24.77 -8.63 -0.17
CA ASP A 9 24.77 -9.09 1.22
C ASP A 9 23.44 -9.78 1.57
N PHE A 10 22.31 -9.23 1.02
CA PHE A 10 21.02 -9.85 1.19
C PHE A 10 20.94 -11.22 0.52
N ASN A 11 21.46 -11.35 -0.71
CA ASN A 11 21.52 -12.61 -1.44
C ASN A 11 22.36 -13.66 -0.68
N GLN A 12 23.49 -13.26 -0.09
CA GLN A 12 24.32 -14.17 0.73
C GLN A 12 23.56 -14.63 1.99
N TRP A 13 22.82 -13.74 2.65
CA TRP A 13 21.96 -14.11 3.77
C TRP A 13 20.84 -15.05 3.31
N ARG A 14 20.17 -14.73 2.19
CA ARG A 14 19.05 -15.49 1.63
C ARG A 14 19.42 -16.92 1.25
N GLN A 15 20.60 -17.12 0.67
CA GLN A 15 21.11 -18.45 0.30
C GLN A 15 21.29 -19.40 1.50
N LYS A 16 21.54 -18.84 2.67
CA LYS A 16 21.69 -19.62 3.92
C LYS A 16 20.35 -19.91 4.60
N GLU A 17 19.27 -19.28 4.13
CA GLU A 17 17.96 -19.34 4.75
C GLU A 17 17.00 -20.20 3.87
N SER A 18 16.66 -21.38 4.38
CA SER A 18 15.74 -22.32 3.71
C SER A 18 14.29 -22.15 4.14
N LEU A 19 14.04 -21.35 5.18
CA LEU A 19 12.69 -21.17 5.75
C LEU A 19 11.83 -20.23 4.92
N SER A 20 10.52 -20.27 5.15
CA SER A 20 9.57 -19.37 4.50
C SER A 20 9.81 -17.92 4.94
N ILE A 21 9.85 -17.01 3.96
CA ILE A 21 10.05 -15.58 4.18
C ILE A 21 8.77 -14.83 3.88
N GLY A 22 8.29 -14.04 4.86
CA GLY A 22 7.27 -13.04 4.68
C GLY A 22 7.91 -11.67 4.47
N PHE A 23 7.46 -10.95 3.44
CA PHE A 23 7.99 -9.65 3.05
C PHE A 23 6.96 -8.53 3.23
N VAL A 24 7.39 -7.43 3.85
CA VAL A 24 6.58 -6.22 4.04
C VAL A 24 7.32 -5.03 3.43
N PRO A 25 6.97 -4.60 2.20
CA PRO A 25 7.54 -3.39 1.59
C PRO A 25 6.98 -2.12 2.23
N THR A 26 7.87 -1.18 2.60
CA THR A 26 7.49 0.12 3.14
C THR A 26 8.37 1.26 2.61
N MET A 27 7.89 2.49 2.79
CA MET A 27 8.68 3.70 2.53
C MET A 27 9.22 4.35 3.82
N GLY A 28 9.09 3.69 4.98
CA GLY A 28 9.40 4.28 6.28
C GLY A 28 8.25 5.08 6.87
N ALA A 29 8.55 5.88 7.90
CA ALA A 29 7.57 6.58 8.73
C ALA A 29 6.48 5.61 9.25
N LEU A 30 6.94 4.55 9.91
CA LEU A 30 6.12 3.41 10.28
C LEU A 30 5.06 3.78 11.32
N HIS A 31 3.91 3.14 11.20
CA HIS A 31 2.78 3.29 12.11
C HIS A 31 2.10 1.94 12.35
N LYS A 32 1.10 1.89 13.23
CA LYS A 32 0.35 0.66 13.58
C LYS A 32 -0.21 -0.09 12.34
N GLY A 33 -0.50 0.62 11.25
CA GLY A 33 -0.89 0.02 9.97
C GLY A 33 0.21 -0.87 9.39
N HIS A 34 1.46 -0.38 9.33
CA HIS A 34 2.61 -1.18 8.89
C HIS A 34 2.90 -2.33 9.85
N LEU A 35 2.82 -2.07 11.16
CA LEU A 35 3.02 -3.13 12.17
C LEU A 35 1.96 -4.24 12.09
N SER A 36 0.76 -3.97 11.60
CA SER A 36 -0.24 -5.02 11.34
C SER A 36 0.17 -5.96 10.21
N LEU A 37 0.87 -5.47 9.17
CA LEU A 37 1.46 -6.29 8.11
C LEU A 37 2.58 -7.17 8.70
N VAL A 38 3.47 -6.59 9.48
CA VAL A 38 4.56 -7.30 10.17
C VAL A 38 4.01 -8.41 11.07
N LYS A 39 3.01 -8.09 11.90
CA LYS A 39 2.35 -9.07 12.78
C LYS A 39 1.74 -10.23 11.97
N LYS A 40 1.12 -9.92 10.83
CA LYS A 40 0.54 -10.94 9.95
C LYS A 40 1.62 -11.82 9.31
N SER A 41 2.75 -11.23 8.93
CA SER A 41 3.93 -11.93 8.41
C SER A 41 4.50 -12.91 9.44
N ILE A 42 4.76 -12.45 10.66
CA ILE A 42 5.28 -13.29 11.77
C ILE A 42 4.34 -14.45 12.09
N ALA A 43 3.02 -14.26 11.95
CA ALA A 43 2.04 -15.32 12.21
C ALA A 43 1.95 -16.39 11.12
N ILE A 44 2.48 -16.12 9.92
CA ILE A 44 2.36 -17.03 8.75
C ILE A 44 3.71 -17.61 8.35
N CYS A 45 4.79 -16.81 8.46
CA CYS A 45 6.11 -17.17 7.94
C CYS A 45 7.12 -17.37 9.07
N ASN A 46 8.15 -18.16 8.78
CA ASN A 46 9.22 -18.43 9.74
C ASN A 46 10.15 -17.23 9.94
N LYS A 47 10.34 -16.43 8.88
CA LYS A 47 11.16 -15.23 8.88
C LYS A 47 10.37 -14.04 8.33
N THR A 48 10.54 -12.88 8.93
CA THR A 48 9.93 -11.64 8.46
C THR A 48 11.00 -10.66 8.04
N VAL A 49 10.91 -10.23 6.78
CA VAL A 49 11.75 -9.19 6.18
C VAL A 49 10.89 -7.95 5.93
N VAL A 50 11.38 -6.81 6.36
CA VAL A 50 10.78 -5.50 6.05
C VAL A 50 11.76 -4.72 5.20
N SER A 51 11.30 -4.02 4.16
CA SER A 51 12.13 -3.01 3.50
C SER A 51 11.68 -1.60 3.88
N ILE A 52 12.65 -0.69 3.99
CA ILE A 52 12.39 0.75 4.04
C ILE A 52 13.12 1.37 2.87
N PHE A 53 12.36 1.80 1.85
CA PHE A 53 12.90 2.48 0.68
C PHE A 53 11.92 3.55 0.19
N LEU A 54 12.32 4.82 0.28
CA LEU A 54 11.55 5.94 -0.25
C LEU A 54 11.79 6.03 -1.76
N ASN A 55 10.88 5.43 -2.52
CA ASN A 55 11.01 5.29 -3.97
C ASN A 55 10.70 6.61 -4.70
N PRO A 56 11.68 7.29 -5.34
CA PRO A 56 11.41 8.56 -5.99
C PRO A 56 10.53 8.45 -7.23
N THR A 57 10.56 7.31 -7.94
CA THR A 57 9.86 7.16 -9.23
C THR A 57 8.35 7.05 -9.13
N GLN A 58 7.82 6.85 -7.91
CA GLN A 58 6.38 6.85 -7.67
C GLN A 58 5.82 8.21 -7.24
N PHE A 59 6.67 9.25 -7.20
CA PHE A 59 6.25 10.61 -6.88
C PHE A 59 6.25 11.48 -8.12
N GLY A 60 5.17 12.22 -8.30
CA GLY A 60 5.09 13.27 -9.31
C GLY A 60 5.93 14.51 -8.92
N PRO A 61 6.20 15.40 -9.89
CA PRO A 61 7.07 16.57 -9.66
C PRO A 61 6.55 17.53 -8.57
N ASN A 62 5.25 17.54 -8.31
CA ASN A 62 4.60 18.40 -7.31
C ASN A 62 4.14 17.61 -6.07
N GLU A 63 4.59 16.37 -5.89
CA GLU A 63 4.24 15.55 -4.74
C GLU A 63 5.26 15.69 -3.60
N ASP A 64 4.94 15.10 -2.47
CA ASP A 64 5.59 15.29 -1.17
C ASP A 64 6.91 14.50 -0.97
N LEU A 65 7.62 14.12 -2.04
CA LEU A 65 8.87 13.36 -1.92
C LEU A 65 9.89 14.02 -0.98
N LYS A 66 10.07 15.36 -1.12
CA LYS A 66 11.03 16.11 -0.31
C LYS A 66 10.62 16.26 1.14
N SER A 67 9.33 16.34 1.40
CA SER A 67 8.73 16.51 2.74
C SER A 67 8.21 15.21 3.34
N TYR A 68 8.35 14.07 2.63
CA TYR A 68 7.93 12.78 3.16
C TYR A 68 8.63 12.49 4.49
N PRO A 69 7.91 12.06 5.53
CA PRO A 69 8.49 11.86 6.85
C PRO A 69 9.65 10.85 6.84
N LYS A 70 10.76 11.22 7.45
CA LYS A 70 11.96 10.38 7.58
C LYS A 70 12.24 10.12 9.05
N THR A 71 11.94 8.93 9.53
CA THR A 71 11.97 8.55 10.95
C THR A 71 12.75 7.25 11.16
N ILE A 72 13.88 7.10 10.43
CA ILE A 72 14.58 5.82 10.33
C ILE A 72 14.98 5.20 11.68
N GLU A 73 15.43 5.99 12.65
CA GLU A 73 15.82 5.51 13.97
C GLU A 73 14.62 4.95 14.75
N SER A 74 13.49 5.70 14.71
CA SER A 74 12.23 5.25 15.31
C SER A 74 11.69 4.00 14.59
N ASP A 75 11.79 3.96 13.26
CA ASP A 75 11.35 2.82 12.45
C ASP A 75 12.15 1.56 12.79
N ILE A 76 13.48 1.67 12.91
CA ILE A 76 14.35 0.56 13.31
C ILE A 76 13.94 0.04 14.70
N HIS A 77 13.72 0.95 15.65
CA HIS A 77 13.29 0.58 17.00
C HIS A 77 11.93 -0.15 16.99
N LEU A 78 10.94 0.37 16.24
CA LEU A 78 9.63 -0.25 16.11
C LEU A 78 9.70 -1.65 15.50
N LEU A 79 10.50 -1.84 14.45
CA LEU A 79 10.65 -3.14 13.80
C LEU A 79 11.39 -4.15 14.70
N HIS A 80 12.40 -3.69 15.43
CA HIS A 80 13.10 -4.53 16.41
C HIS A 80 12.16 -5.02 17.50
N CYS A 81 11.38 -4.11 18.10
CA CYS A 81 10.39 -4.46 19.12
C CYS A 81 9.26 -5.35 18.57
N ALA A 82 8.95 -5.24 17.28
CA ALA A 82 7.95 -6.08 16.63
C ALA A 82 8.44 -7.51 16.31
N GLY A 83 9.74 -7.80 16.48
CA GLY A 83 10.32 -9.12 16.23
C GLY A 83 10.65 -9.39 14.75
N VAL A 84 10.94 -8.34 13.98
CA VAL A 84 11.40 -8.49 12.58
C VAL A 84 12.79 -9.12 12.55
N ASP A 85 13.00 -10.10 11.66
CA ASP A 85 14.30 -10.78 11.52
C ASP A 85 15.31 -9.93 10.76
N VAL A 86 14.89 -9.34 9.62
CA VAL A 86 15.76 -8.56 8.75
C VAL A 86 15.05 -7.27 8.29
N LEU A 87 15.79 -6.17 8.40
CA LEU A 87 15.47 -4.91 7.74
C LEU A 87 16.38 -4.75 6.51
N PHE A 88 15.79 -4.73 5.32
CA PHE A 88 16.45 -4.32 4.08
C PHE A 88 16.31 -2.82 3.90
N LEU A 89 17.43 -2.10 3.95
CA LEU A 89 17.50 -0.63 3.97
C LEU A 89 18.42 -0.13 2.84
N PRO A 90 18.05 -0.35 1.56
CA PRO A 90 18.86 0.09 0.44
C PRO A 90 18.74 1.60 0.22
N ASP A 91 19.76 2.19 -0.40
CA ASP A 91 19.69 3.54 -0.94
C ASP A 91 19.22 3.55 -2.41
N GLU A 92 19.08 4.74 -2.99
CA GLU A 92 18.63 4.91 -4.38
C GLU A 92 19.64 4.34 -5.38
N LYS A 93 20.94 4.51 -5.12
CA LYS A 93 22.01 3.99 -5.96
C LYS A 93 21.99 2.45 -5.99
N GLU A 94 21.75 1.83 -4.85
CA GLU A 94 21.59 0.37 -4.78
C GLU A 94 20.43 -0.10 -5.66
N MET A 95 19.25 0.49 -5.50
CA MET A 95 18.04 0.01 -6.17
C MET A 95 18.00 0.34 -7.67
N TYR A 96 18.62 1.43 -8.12
CA TYR A 96 18.52 1.87 -9.53
C TYR A 96 19.79 1.71 -10.36
N SER A 97 20.96 1.48 -9.72
CA SER A 97 22.21 1.31 -10.44
C SER A 97 22.83 -0.08 -10.27
N ARG A 98 22.55 -0.79 -9.19
CA ARG A 98 23.14 -2.11 -8.88
C ARG A 98 22.14 -3.25 -9.03
N VAL A 99 20.92 -3.08 -8.53
CA VAL A 99 19.87 -4.10 -8.71
C VAL A 99 19.41 -4.12 -10.16
N ASP A 100 19.37 -5.30 -10.76
CA ASP A 100 18.99 -5.50 -12.15
C ASP A 100 17.68 -4.83 -12.53
N ASN A 101 17.62 -4.32 -13.75
CA ASN A 101 16.38 -3.77 -14.27
C ASN A 101 15.36 -4.88 -14.51
N VAL A 102 14.16 -4.64 -14.01
CA VAL A 102 13.03 -5.56 -14.16
C VAL A 102 12.03 -4.95 -15.14
N GLN A 103 11.75 -5.68 -16.21
CA GLN A 103 10.66 -5.30 -17.10
C GLN A 103 9.33 -5.74 -16.53
N VAL A 104 8.57 -4.79 -16.00
CA VAL A 104 7.22 -5.05 -15.49
C VAL A 104 6.23 -4.97 -16.65
N PRO A 105 5.38 -6.01 -16.85
CA PRO A 105 4.36 -5.97 -17.89
C PRO A 105 3.38 -4.82 -17.67
N GLU A 106 3.09 -4.05 -18.71
CA GLU A 106 2.06 -3.02 -18.65
C GLU A 106 0.70 -3.61 -18.32
N SER A 107 -0.10 -2.83 -17.59
CA SER A 107 -1.47 -3.18 -17.24
C SER A 107 -2.43 -2.02 -17.57
N PRO A 108 -3.60 -2.30 -18.16
CA PRO A 108 -4.66 -1.31 -18.30
C PRO A 108 -5.09 -0.70 -16.96
N LEU A 109 -4.89 -1.42 -15.85
CA LEU A 109 -5.20 -0.97 -14.49
C LEU A 109 -4.38 0.25 -14.07
N PHE A 110 -3.17 0.46 -14.64
CA PHE A 110 -2.32 1.61 -14.35
C PHE A 110 -2.95 2.95 -14.74
N LYS A 111 -3.88 2.95 -15.71
CA LYS A 111 -4.51 4.16 -16.25
C LYS A 111 -5.92 4.40 -15.67
N LYS A 112 -6.35 3.62 -14.68
CA LYS A 112 -7.67 3.73 -14.06
C LYS A 112 -7.59 4.40 -12.69
N LEU A 113 -8.73 4.94 -12.24
CA LEU A 113 -8.91 5.54 -10.91
C LEU A 113 -7.73 6.46 -10.53
N GLU A 114 -6.96 6.11 -9.50
CA GLU A 114 -5.77 6.85 -9.05
C GLU A 114 -4.74 7.07 -10.16
N GLY A 115 -4.61 6.12 -11.08
CA GLY A 115 -3.69 6.25 -12.22
C GLY A 115 -4.10 7.31 -13.25
N LYS A 116 -5.35 7.81 -13.26
CA LYS A 116 -5.77 8.97 -14.05
C LYS A 116 -5.21 10.26 -13.46
N SER A 117 -5.26 10.40 -12.15
CA SER A 117 -4.72 11.57 -11.43
C SER A 117 -3.19 11.53 -11.34
N ARG A 118 -2.59 10.34 -11.32
CA ARG A 118 -1.14 10.10 -11.15
C ARG A 118 -0.60 9.12 -12.19
N PRO A 119 -0.43 9.52 -13.47
CA PRO A 119 -0.16 8.59 -14.59
C PRO A 119 1.10 7.73 -14.44
N HIS A 120 2.13 8.20 -13.71
CA HIS A 120 3.40 7.48 -13.52
C HIS A 120 3.44 6.63 -12.24
N PHE A 121 2.45 6.79 -11.36
CA PHE A 121 2.49 6.24 -10.01
C PHE A 121 2.61 4.71 -10.01
N PHE A 122 1.72 4.01 -10.69
CA PHE A 122 1.70 2.54 -10.63
C PHE A 122 2.86 1.90 -11.37
N PHE A 123 3.38 2.55 -12.41
CA PHE A 123 4.60 2.10 -13.05
C PHE A 123 5.79 2.15 -12.08
N GLY A 124 5.96 3.27 -11.36
CA GLY A 124 7.00 3.40 -10.33
C GLY A 124 6.85 2.39 -9.19
N VAL A 125 5.60 2.19 -8.70
CA VAL A 125 5.31 1.22 -7.63
C VAL A 125 5.62 -0.20 -8.09
N THR A 126 5.14 -0.63 -9.24
CA THR A 126 5.35 -2.01 -9.71
C THR A 126 6.80 -2.30 -10.01
N THR A 127 7.53 -1.33 -10.59
CA THR A 127 8.97 -1.47 -10.85
C THR A 127 9.75 -1.70 -9.55
N ILE A 128 9.54 -0.88 -8.53
CA ILE A 128 10.28 -1.05 -7.28
C ILE A 128 9.87 -2.30 -6.51
N VAL A 129 8.57 -2.62 -6.50
CA VAL A 129 8.09 -3.85 -5.86
C VAL A 129 8.68 -5.08 -6.54
N ALA A 130 8.72 -5.13 -7.87
CA ALA A 130 9.33 -6.24 -8.60
C ALA A 130 10.84 -6.38 -8.31
N LYS A 131 11.58 -5.26 -8.28
CA LYS A 131 13.00 -5.27 -7.87
C LYS A 131 13.19 -5.82 -6.45
N LEU A 132 12.39 -5.36 -5.50
CA LEU A 132 12.44 -5.84 -4.12
C LEU A 132 12.06 -7.32 -4.02
N LEU A 133 11.05 -7.78 -4.75
CA LEU A 133 10.66 -9.19 -4.79
C LEU A 133 11.79 -10.07 -5.37
N ASN A 134 12.51 -9.61 -6.37
CA ASN A 134 13.66 -10.33 -6.92
C ASN A 134 14.82 -10.45 -5.92
N VAL A 135 15.15 -9.37 -5.22
CA VAL A 135 16.24 -9.38 -4.21
C VAL A 135 15.86 -10.26 -3.02
N ILE A 136 14.63 -10.11 -2.50
CA ILE A 136 14.22 -10.76 -1.26
C ILE A 136 13.79 -12.20 -1.49
N ASN A 137 13.25 -12.50 -2.67
CA ASN A 137 12.73 -13.82 -3.04
C ASN A 137 11.86 -14.44 -1.93
N PRO A 138 10.76 -13.76 -1.52
CA PRO A 138 9.91 -14.19 -0.42
C PRO A 138 8.93 -15.27 -0.88
N SER A 139 8.42 -16.08 0.06
CA SER A 139 7.27 -16.95 -0.19
C SER A 139 5.92 -16.19 -0.11
N HIS A 140 5.87 -15.15 0.73
CA HIS A 140 4.66 -14.34 0.93
C HIS A 140 5.01 -12.85 0.97
N ALA A 141 4.17 -12.01 0.37
CA ALA A 141 4.31 -10.56 0.42
C ALA A 141 3.01 -9.92 0.94
N PHE A 142 3.12 -9.02 1.92
CA PHE A 142 1.98 -8.47 2.65
C PHE A 142 1.69 -7.04 2.22
N PHE A 143 0.43 -6.78 1.82
CA PHE A 143 -0.03 -5.47 1.36
C PHE A 143 -1.33 -5.06 2.03
N GLY A 144 -1.47 -3.77 2.36
CA GLY A 144 -2.65 -3.23 3.00
C GLY A 144 -3.83 -3.06 2.04
N LYS A 145 -5.05 -3.44 2.44
CA LYS A 145 -6.29 -3.17 1.70
C LYS A 145 -6.64 -1.67 1.60
N LYS A 146 -5.97 -0.82 2.38
CA LYS A 146 -6.13 0.63 2.28
C LYS A 146 -5.82 1.12 0.86
N ASP A 147 -4.75 0.63 0.28
CA ASP A 147 -4.30 0.96 -1.07
C ASP A 147 -4.79 -0.13 -2.05
N ALA A 148 -6.14 -0.26 -2.13
CA ALA A 148 -6.81 -1.39 -2.80
C ALA A 148 -6.39 -1.55 -4.26
N GLN A 149 -6.28 -0.47 -5.03
CA GLN A 149 -5.84 -0.52 -6.42
C GLN A 149 -4.39 -1.01 -6.52
N GLN A 150 -3.49 -0.55 -5.65
CA GLN A 150 -2.11 -1.04 -5.59
C GLN A 150 -2.06 -2.54 -5.31
N LEU A 151 -2.86 -3.02 -4.36
CA LEU A 151 -2.94 -4.45 -4.03
C LEU A 151 -3.38 -5.29 -5.24
N ILE A 152 -4.38 -4.82 -5.99
CA ILE A 152 -4.88 -5.50 -7.20
C ILE A 152 -3.80 -5.55 -8.27
N ILE A 153 -3.15 -4.42 -8.52
CA ILE A 153 -2.07 -4.29 -9.50
C ILE A 153 -0.86 -5.18 -9.15
N VAL A 154 -0.46 -5.20 -7.88
CA VAL A 154 0.65 -6.07 -7.43
C VAL A 154 0.29 -7.55 -7.59
N LYS A 155 -0.95 -7.95 -7.29
CA LYS A 155 -1.40 -9.34 -7.54
C LYS A 155 -1.34 -9.71 -9.01
N GLU A 156 -1.81 -8.83 -9.89
CA GLU A 156 -1.72 -9.04 -11.35
C GLU A 156 -0.27 -9.14 -11.81
N MET A 157 0.60 -8.24 -11.34
CA MET A 157 2.03 -8.26 -11.64
C MET A 157 2.68 -9.58 -11.23
N VAL A 158 2.48 -10.03 -10.00
CA VAL A 158 3.02 -11.30 -9.48
C VAL A 158 2.58 -12.48 -10.36
N GLN A 159 1.31 -12.50 -10.77
CA GLN A 159 0.77 -13.54 -11.65
C GLN A 159 1.39 -13.48 -13.06
N LYS A 160 1.44 -12.30 -13.68
CA LYS A 160 2.00 -12.10 -15.04
C LYS A 160 3.49 -12.42 -15.09
N MET A 161 4.24 -12.09 -14.05
CA MET A 161 5.67 -12.39 -13.94
C MET A 161 5.95 -13.82 -13.49
N LYS A 162 4.90 -14.62 -13.21
CA LYS A 162 5.00 -16.03 -12.76
C LYS A 162 5.86 -16.19 -11.50
N TYR A 163 5.79 -15.22 -10.59
CA TYR A 163 6.46 -15.34 -9.30
C TYR A 163 5.75 -16.39 -8.43
N SER A 164 6.53 -17.24 -7.77
CA SER A 164 6.04 -18.19 -6.77
C SER A 164 5.83 -17.52 -5.41
N ILE A 165 5.07 -16.41 -5.39
CA ILE A 165 4.86 -15.55 -4.23
C ILE A 165 3.36 -15.41 -3.98
N GLU A 166 2.91 -15.68 -2.75
CA GLU A 166 1.54 -15.40 -2.35
C GLU A 166 1.39 -13.97 -1.85
N VAL A 167 0.51 -13.17 -2.47
CA VAL A 167 0.21 -11.79 -2.05
C VAL A 167 -0.93 -11.80 -1.05
N ILE A 168 -0.61 -11.53 0.22
CA ILE A 168 -1.53 -11.56 1.36
C ILE A 168 -2.11 -10.17 1.61
N PRO A 169 -3.43 -9.98 1.47
CA PRO A 169 -4.09 -8.74 1.84
C PRO A 169 -4.24 -8.63 3.36
N VAL A 170 -3.97 -7.43 3.91
CA VAL A 170 -4.16 -7.14 5.34
C VAL A 170 -5.15 -6.00 5.53
N GLU A 171 -6.01 -6.12 6.53
CA GLU A 171 -7.09 -5.17 6.80
C GLU A 171 -6.57 -3.76 7.14
N THR A 172 -7.32 -2.76 6.68
CA THR A 172 -7.01 -1.34 6.93
C THR A 172 -7.09 -1.04 8.43
N GLN A 173 -5.98 -0.63 9.02
CA GLN A 173 -5.95 -0.13 10.39
C GLN A 173 -6.43 1.32 10.44
N ARG A 174 -7.24 1.64 11.46
CA ARG A 174 -7.82 2.97 11.66
C ARG A 174 -7.57 3.45 13.08
N ASP A 175 -7.57 4.77 13.25
CA ASP A 175 -7.57 5.38 14.58
C ASP A 175 -8.93 5.22 15.27
N VAL A 176 -9.04 5.73 16.50
CA VAL A 176 -10.26 5.68 17.31
C VAL A 176 -11.44 6.44 16.68
N ASN A 177 -11.19 7.37 15.78
CA ASN A 177 -12.20 8.16 15.07
C ASN A 177 -12.63 7.51 13.74
N GLY A 178 -11.90 6.47 13.27
CA GLY A 178 -12.12 5.77 12.00
C GLY A 178 -11.24 6.23 10.86
N LEU A 179 -10.30 7.18 11.06
CA LEU A 179 -9.35 7.59 10.03
C LEU A 179 -8.38 6.44 9.74
N ALA A 180 -8.24 6.08 8.46
CA ALA A 180 -7.24 5.11 8.03
C ALA A 180 -5.82 5.60 8.35
N LEU A 181 -5.00 4.75 8.95
CA LEU A 181 -3.63 5.12 9.29
C LEU A 181 -2.78 5.30 8.04
N SER A 182 -2.03 6.40 8.01
CA SER A 182 -1.11 6.77 6.93
C SER A 182 0.03 7.60 7.51
N SER A 183 1.24 7.46 6.97
CA SER A 183 2.39 8.31 7.32
C SER A 183 2.09 9.78 7.06
N ARG A 184 1.25 10.08 6.05
CA ARG A 184 0.81 11.44 5.71
C ARG A 184 -0.17 12.05 6.71
N ASN A 185 -0.73 11.27 7.65
CA ASN A 185 -1.57 11.83 8.72
C ASN A 185 -0.79 12.79 9.62
N GLN A 186 0.54 12.72 9.64
CA GLN A 186 1.42 13.66 10.34
C GLN A 186 1.33 15.10 9.79
N TYR A 187 0.85 15.28 8.55
CA TYR A 187 0.60 16.62 7.97
C TYR A 187 -0.67 17.29 8.50
N LEU A 188 -1.53 16.51 9.16
CA LEU A 188 -2.82 16.96 9.67
C LEU A 188 -2.73 17.26 11.16
N ASN A 189 -3.22 18.41 11.59
CA ASN A 189 -3.44 18.67 13.01
C ASN A 189 -4.64 17.85 13.54
N ASP A 190 -4.81 17.80 14.87
CA ASP A 190 -5.83 16.98 15.54
C ASP A 190 -7.25 17.23 15.03
N ASN A 191 -7.61 18.50 14.78
CA ASN A 191 -8.92 18.87 14.25
C ASN A 191 -9.09 18.36 12.79
N GLN A 192 -8.05 18.46 11.98
CA GLN A 192 -8.05 17.96 10.60
C GLN A 192 -8.13 16.43 10.58
N GLN A 193 -7.42 15.73 11.47
CA GLN A 193 -7.52 14.26 11.57
C GLN A 193 -8.94 13.81 11.96
N LYS A 194 -9.57 14.47 12.95
CA LYS A 194 -10.98 14.20 13.32
C LYS A 194 -11.93 14.43 12.15
N LYS A 195 -11.71 15.49 11.37
CA LYS A 195 -12.50 15.75 10.16
C LYS A 195 -12.24 14.70 9.08
N ALA A 196 -10.98 14.33 8.81
CA ALA A 196 -10.62 13.33 7.81
C ALA A 196 -11.30 11.95 8.07
N ALA A 197 -11.60 11.62 9.33
CA ALA A 197 -12.37 10.43 9.69
C ALA A 197 -13.80 10.40 9.08
N LEU A 198 -14.35 11.55 8.66
CA LEU A 198 -15.63 11.63 7.97
C LEU A 198 -15.63 10.85 6.65
N ILE A 199 -14.47 10.67 6.01
CA ILE A 199 -14.36 9.82 4.81
C ILE A 199 -14.87 8.41 5.11
N PHE A 200 -14.39 7.81 6.19
CA PHE A 200 -14.83 6.47 6.57
C PHE A 200 -16.31 6.42 6.99
N LYS A 201 -16.78 7.43 7.72
CA LYS A 201 -18.21 7.54 8.05
C LYS A 201 -19.08 7.63 6.80
N GLY A 202 -18.63 8.38 5.78
CA GLY A 202 -19.26 8.44 4.47
C GLY A 202 -19.31 7.06 3.79
N LEU A 203 -18.20 6.33 3.78
CA LEU A 203 -18.15 4.97 3.22
C LEU A 203 -19.10 4.00 3.96
N LEU A 204 -19.17 4.08 5.29
CA LEU A 204 -20.13 3.28 6.08
C LEU A 204 -21.59 3.64 5.76
N LYS A 205 -21.87 4.92 5.51
CA LYS A 205 -23.20 5.36 5.07
C LYS A 205 -23.55 4.75 3.71
N ILE A 206 -22.61 4.76 2.74
CA ILE A 206 -22.81 4.10 1.43
C ILE A 206 -23.06 2.61 1.61
N LYS A 207 -22.21 1.92 2.40
CA LYS A 207 -22.41 0.50 2.70
C LYS A 207 -23.80 0.22 3.26
N LYS A 208 -24.30 1.06 4.18
CA LYS A 208 -25.66 0.93 4.74
C LYS A 208 -26.73 1.08 3.66
N ASN A 209 -26.62 2.05 2.76
CA ASN A 209 -27.58 2.24 1.67
C ASN A 209 -27.59 1.03 0.71
N ILE A 210 -26.41 0.48 0.37
CA ILE A 210 -26.32 -0.73 -0.45
C ILE A 210 -27.04 -1.91 0.23
N ILE A 211 -26.79 -2.13 1.52
CA ILE A 211 -27.44 -3.20 2.30
C ILE A 211 -28.97 -2.98 2.35
N SER A 212 -29.43 -1.73 2.40
CA SER A 212 -30.86 -1.36 2.36
C SER A 212 -31.49 -1.42 0.96
N GLY A 213 -30.75 -1.87 -0.06
CA GLY A 213 -31.28 -2.14 -1.41
C GLY A 213 -30.96 -1.09 -2.48
N GLU A 214 -30.25 0.01 -2.15
CA GLU A 214 -29.82 0.96 -3.17
C GLU A 214 -28.68 0.35 -4.00
N LYS A 215 -28.90 0.24 -5.32
CA LYS A 215 -27.94 -0.36 -6.26
C LYS A 215 -27.33 0.65 -7.22
N ASN A 216 -28.02 1.78 -7.44
CA ASN A 216 -27.58 2.77 -8.42
C ASN A 216 -26.32 3.50 -7.93
N CYS A 217 -25.21 3.31 -8.66
CA CYS A 217 -23.90 3.88 -8.29
C CYS A 217 -23.89 5.41 -8.36
N LEU A 218 -24.65 6.05 -9.25
CA LEU A 218 -24.75 7.51 -9.30
C LEU A 218 -25.42 8.07 -8.05
N VAL A 219 -26.51 7.41 -7.59
CA VAL A 219 -27.20 7.78 -6.34
C VAL A 219 -26.25 7.63 -5.15
N LEU A 220 -25.57 6.50 -5.05
CA LEU A 220 -24.59 6.23 -3.98
C LEU A 220 -23.47 7.27 -3.96
N LYS A 221 -22.89 7.60 -5.12
CA LYS A 221 -21.84 8.64 -5.22
C LYS A 221 -22.39 10.01 -4.79
N LYS A 222 -23.60 10.38 -5.21
CA LYS A 222 -24.26 11.64 -4.80
C LYS A 222 -24.43 11.72 -3.29
N ILE A 223 -24.92 10.65 -2.66
CA ILE A 223 -25.06 10.57 -1.18
C ILE A 223 -23.73 10.82 -0.49
N PHE A 224 -22.63 10.27 -1.01
CA PHE A 224 -21.29 10.48 -0.44
C PHE A 224 -20.83 11.94 -0.62
N VAL A 225 -20.98 12.50 -1.84
CA VAL A 225 -20.63 13.91 -2.12
C VAL A 225 -21.37 14.85 -1.20
N GLU A 226 -22.68 14.71 -1.09
CA GLU A 226 -23.51 15.54 -0.21
C GLU A 226 -23.11 15.44 1.26
N PHE A 227 -22.72 14.24 1.70
CA PHE A 227 -22.24 14.03 3.06
C PHE A 227 -20.91 14.74 3.34
N ILE A 228 -19.93 14.60 2.44
CA ILE A 228 -18.58 15.15 2.61
C ILE A 228 -18.57 16.66 2.39
N SER A 229 -19.31 17.19 1.41
CA SER A 229 -19.34 18.61 1.05
C SER A 229 -19.92 19.53 2.13
N LYS A 230 -20.58 18.96 3.15
CA LYS A 230 -20.98 19.71 4.35
C LYS A 230 -19.79 20.28 5.12
N ASN A 231 -18.60 19.74 4.88
CA ASN A 231 -17.35 20.22 5.47
C ASN A 231 -16.45 20.81 4.37
N LYS A 232 -16.31 22.16 4.36
CA LYS A 232 -15.52 22.89 3.36
C LYS A 232 -14.01 22.57 3.35
N ASN A 233 -13.51 21.77 4.30
CA ASN A 233 -12.11 21.36 4.34
C ASN A 233 -11.75 20.23 3.36
N PHE A 234 -12.74 19.60 2.71
CA PHE A 234 -12.51 18.55 1.71
C PHE A 234 -12.51 19.13 0.30
N LYS A 235 -11.48 18.76 -0.45
CA LYS A 235 -11.47 18.85 -1.90
C LYS A 235 -11.53 17.42 -2.43
N ILE A 236 -12.62 17.09 -3.15
CA ILE A 236 -12.80 15.78 -3.75
C ILE A 236 -12.01 15.75 -5.06
N ASP A 237 -11.08 14.80 -5.20
CA ASP A 237 -10.41 14.50 -6.45
C ASP A 237 -11.32 13.61 -7.31
N TYR A 238 -11.65 12.42 -6.80
CA TYR A 238 -12.64 11.56 -7.45
C TYR A 238 -13.37 10.66 -6.43
N ILE A 239 -14.52 10.12 -6.85
CA ILE A 239 -15.27 9.09 -6.15
C ILE A 239 -15.64 8.02 -7.15
N SER A 240 -15.31 6.79 -6.85
CA SER A 240 -15.52 5.65 -7.73
C SER A 240 -16.20 4.50 -7.00
N ILE A 241 -17.10 3.82 -7.70
CA ILE A 241 -17.59 2.49 -7.36
C ILE A 241 -17.23 1.62 -8.56
N ALA A 242 -16.28 0.74 -8.38
CA ALA A 242 -15.67 0.00 -9.48
C ALA A 242 -15.68 -1.51 -9.24
N GLU A 243 -15.66 -2.27 -10.32
CA GLU A 243 -15.47 -3.71 -10.29
C GLU A 243 -14.05 -4.03 -9.79
N MET A 244 -13.93 -5.00 -8.88
CA MET A 244 -12.68 -5.26 -8.15
C MET A 244 -11.52 -5.73 -9.04
N LYS A 245 -11.79 -6.51 -10.09
CA LYS A 245 -10.73 -7.08 -10.94
C LYS A 245 -10.34 -6.14 -12.07
N THR A 246 -11.32 -5.51 -12.70
CA THR A 246 -11.12 -4.69 -13.89
C THR A 246 -10.94 -3.21 -13.59
N LEU A 247 -11.34 -2.77 -12.39
CA LEU A 247 -11.42 -1.37 -11.98
C LEU A 247 -12.28 -0.50 -12.91
N GLU A 248 -13.21 -1.12 -13.65
CA GLU A 248 -14.22 -0.40 -14.43
C GLU A 248 -15.28 0.19 -13.52
N GLU A 249 -15.70 1.41 -13.83
CA GLU A 249 -16.82 2.06 -13.13
C GLU A 249 -18.09 1.25 -13.31
N LEU A 250 -18.80 1.03 -12.21
CA LEU A 250 -20.08 0.35 -12.21
C LEU A 250 -21.23 1.35 -12.31
N SER A 251 -22.28 1.01 -13.06
CA SER A 251 -23.58 1.68 -13.03
C SER A 251 -24.43 1.21 -11.86
N GLU A 252 -24.33 -0.07 -11.51
CA GLU A 252 -25.05 -0.70 -10.41
C GLU A 252 -24.18 -1.63 -9.59
N VAL A 253 -24.42 -1.68 -8.27
CA VAL A 253 -23.79 -2.62 -7.36
C VAL A 253 -24.54 -3.94 -7.36
N SER A 254 -23.84 -5.03 -7.64
CA SER A 254 -24.35 -6.39 -7.46
C SER A 254 -23.91 -6.93 -6.10
N LEU A 255 -24.87 -7.22 -5.22
CA LEU A 255 -24.63 -8.00 -4.00
C LEU A 255 -24.63 -9.48 -4.39
N LYS A 256 -23.63 -9.93 -5.15
CA LYS A 256 -23.35 -11.37 -5.22
C LYS A 256 -22.49 -11.73 -4.02
N PRO A 257 -22.80 -12.82 -3.32
CA PRO A 257 -22.00 -13.32 -2.19
C PRO A 257 -20.57 -13.68 -2.62
#